data_d39fb342a8efa36b444a01f8e37e59fc
#
_entry.id   d39fb342a8efa36b444a01f8e37e59fc
#
_cell.length_a   1.000
_cell.length_b   1.000
_cell.length_c   1.000
_cell.angle_alpha   90.00
_cell.angle_beta   90.00
_cell.angle_gamma   90.00
#
_symmetry.space_group_name_H-M   'P 1'
#
loop_
_entity.id
_entity.type
_entity.pdbx_description
1 polymer ?
#
loop_
_entity_poly.entity_id
_entity_poly.type
_entity_poly.pdbx_seq_one_letter_code
_entity_poly.pdbx_strand_id
1 'polypeptide(L)'
;MFEKLGSAIVRRKKFIFGLFVAAVIASGGIGSAVFGKLESGGYSDLNSDSAKAFEYLTDVFKVKEPVVVLVVETKNGLTNPESVAAATKLEQEIKSIPGVESTLSYWSAGGAPSLKSSDGNSAFLFIYSKSVEWEAIESLGEQVGKKYDGNYENLRIYASGTGVFASA
;
A
#
# COMPACT_ATOMS: atom_id res chain seq x y z
N MET A 1 46.38 7.15 -35.99
CA MET A 1 45.34 6.11 -35.73
C MET A 1 43.92 6.68 -35.73
N PHE A 2 43.70 7.81 -35.13
CA PHE A 2 42.38 8.47 -35.04
C PHE A 2 41.83 9.02 -36.37
N GLU A 3 42.68 9.50 -37.30
CA GLU A 3 42.26 9.97 -38.61
C GLU A 3 41.62 8.90 -39.49
N LYS A 4 42.15 7.66 -39.43
CA LYS A 4 41.55 6.52 -40.16
C LYS A 4 40.22 6.10 -39.58
N LEU A 5 40.04 6.24 -38.26
CA LEU A 5 38.80 5.97 -37.57
C LEU A 5 37.75 7.03 -37.93
N GLY A 6 38.10 8.32 -37.90
CA GLY A 6 37.23 9.42 -38.26
C GLY A 6 36.73 9.33 -39.71
N SER A 7 37.60 9.03 -40.67
CA SER A 7 37.22 8.89 -42.07
C SER A 7 36.32 7.66 -42.31
N ALA A 8 36.50 6.57 -41.59
CA ALA A 8 35.65 5.39 -41.65
C ALA A 8 34.23 5.68 -41.10
N ILE A 9 34.14 6.44 -40.02
CA ILE A 9 32.87 6.88 -39.41
C ILE A 9 32.09 7.76 -40.38
N VAL A 10 32.72 8.78 -40.96
CA VAL A 10 32.05 9.68 -41.90
C VAL A 10 31.59 8.94 -43.17
N ARG A 11 32.40 8.02 -43.68
CA ARG A 11 32.08 7.22 -44.88
C ARG A 11 30.92 6.25 -44.65
N ARG A 12 30.73 5.76 -43.42
CA ARG A 12 29.64 4.83 -43.06
C ARG A 12 28.61 5.41 -42.13
N LYS A 13 28.45 6.73 -42.11
CA LYS A 13 27.55 7.47 -41.22
C LYS A 13 26.12 6.91 -41.16
N LYS A 14 25.53 6.55 -42.31
CA LYS A 14 24.19 6.01 -42.39
C LYS A 14 24.08 4.62 -41.72
N PHE A 15 25.11 3.78 -41.88
CA PHE A 15 25.16 2.46 -41.26
C PHE A 15 25.33 2.56 -39.74
N ILE A 16 26.23 3.43 -39.28
CA ILE A 16 26.46 3.67 -37.85
C ILE A 16 25.22 4.27 -37.20
N PHE A 17 24.53 5.19 -37.88
CA PHE A 17 23.25 5.73 -37.37
C PHE A 17 22.17 4.67 -37.31
N GLY A 18 22.03 3.81 -38.32
CA GLY A 18 21.10 2.68 -38.30
C GLY A 18 21.40 1.70 -37.17
N LEU A 19 22.67 1.37 -36.93
CA LEU A 19 23.09 0.51 -35.83
C LEU A 19 22.76 1.13 -34.46
N PHE A 20 23.00 2.44 -34.32
CA PHE A 20 22.63 3.17 -33.09
C PHE A 20 21.13 3.16 -32.83
N VAL A 21 20.31 3.43 -33.84
CA VAL A 21 18.84 3.38 -33.72
C VAL A 21 18.37 1.97 -33.36
N ALA A 22 18.94 0.94 -34.02
CA ALA A 22 18.64 -0.45 -33.68
C ALA A 22 19.00 -0.81 -32.23
N ALA A 23 20.16 -0.33 -31.74
CA ALA A 23 20.58 -0.54 -30.36
C ALA A 23 19.63 0.16 -29.37
N VAL A 24 19.19 1.38 -29.65
CA VAL A 24 18.21 2.10 -28.80
C VAL A 24 16.86 1.37 -28.73
N ILE A 25 16.36 0.88 -29.88
CA ILE A 25 15.11 0.11 -29.92
C ILE A 25 15.24 -1.19 -29.12
N ALA A 26 16.36 -1.91 -29.33
CA ALA A 26 16.61 -3.16 -28.61
C ALA A 26 16.73 -2.91 -27.09
N SER A 27 17.43 -1.84 -26.68
CA SER A 27 17.56 -1.47 -25.26
C SER A 27 16.24 -1.07 -24.64
N GLY A 28 15.37 -0.35 -25.39
CA GLY A 28 14.03 0.00 -24.94
C GLY A 28 13.15 -1.23 -24.75
N GLY A 29 13.22 -2.20 -25.68
CA GLY A 29 12.48 -3.46 -25.56
C GLY A 29 12.94 -4.33 -24.38
N ILE A 30 14.24 -4.42 -24.15
CA ILE A 30 14.80 -5.15 -22.99
C ILE A 30 14.46 -4.41 -21.69
N GLY A 31 14.59 -3.07 -21.68
CA GLY A 31 14.24 -2.24 -20.52
C GLY A 31 12.78 -2.40 -20.09
N SER A 32 11.85 -2.35 -21.02
CA SER A 32 10.43 -2.51 -20.71
C SER A 32 10.09 -3.90 -20.13
N ALA A 33 10.77 -4.96 -20.61
CA ALA A 33 10.61 -6.30 -20.08
C ALA A 33 11.13 -6.46 -18.64
N VAL A 34 12.12 -5.66 -18.23
CA VAL A 34 12.62 -5.63 -16.85
C VAL A 34 11.62 -4.95 -15.93
N PHE A 35 11.02 -3.83 -16.34
CA PHE A 35 9.99 -3.16 -15.56
C PHE A 35 8.77 -4.03 -15.30
N GLY A 36 8.37 -4.88 -16.27
CA GLY A 36 7.28 -5.84 -16.08
C GLY A 36 7.60 -7.03 -15.15
N LYS A 37 8.89 -7.17 -14.74
CA LYS A 37 9.33 -8.19 -13.77
C LYS A 37 9.69 -7.61 -12.41
N LEU A 38 9.71 -6.28 -12.29
CA LEU A 38 9.85 -5.61 -11.01
C LEU A 38 8.51 -5.69 -10.28
N GLU A 39 8.37 -6.62 -9.37
CA GLU A 39 7.25 -6.67 -8.45
C GLU A 39 7.33 -5.48 -7.50
N SER A 40 6.24 -4.73 -7.38
CA SER A 40 6.13 -3.56 -6.51
C SER A 40 6.06 -3.91 -5.02
N GLY A 41 6.24 -5.16 -4.66
CA GLY A 41 6.27 -5.65 -3.29
C GLY A 41 7.30 -6.77 -3.19
N GLY A 42 8.16 -6.74 -2.24
CA GLY A 42 9.12 -7.82 -2.10
C GLY A 42 10.45 -7.39 -1.49
N TYR A 43 10.40 -6.43 -0.58
CA TYR A 43 11.54 -6.10 0.27
C TYR A 43 11.80 -7.16 1.34
N SER A 44 10.99 -8.21 1.39
CA SER A 44 11.13 -9.31 2.35
C SER A 44 11.72 -10.53 1.64
N ASP A 45 12.88 -10.98 2.08
CA ASP A 45 13.39 -12.30 1.71
C ASP A 45 12.51 -13.37 2.38
N LEU A 46 11.69 -14.06 1.57
CA LEU A 46 10.82 -15.12 2.04
C LEU A 46 11.57 -16.30 2.67
N ASN A 47 12.88 -16.43 2.41
CA ASN A 47 13.73 -17.45 3.00
C ASN A 47 14.39 -17.01 4.31
N SER A 48 14.22 -15.75 4.71
CA SER A 48 14.76 -15.24 5.98
C SER A 48 14.10 -15.90 7.18
N ASP A 49 14.81 -15.97 8.29
CA ASP A 49 14.27 -16.55 9.53
C ASP A 49 13.12 -15.71 10.08
N SER A 50 13.12 -14.40 9.83
CA SER A 50 12.00 -13.51 10.20
C SER A 50 10.75 -13.80 9.38
N ALA A 51 10.87 -14.05 8.08
CA ALA A 51 9.73 -14.42 7.23
C ALA A 51 9.13 -15.76 7.66
N LYS A 52 9.96 -16.76 7.92
CA LYS A 52 9.53 -18.07 8.44
C LYS A 52 8.86 -17.97 9.82
N ALA A 53 9.39 -17.13 10.70
CA ALA A 53 8.77 -16.89 12.01
C ALA A 53 7.41 -16.23 11.86
N PHE A 54 7.28 -15.28 10.94
CA PHE A 54 6.00 -14.61 10.64
C PHE A 54 4.99 -15.59 10.02
N GLU A 55 5.41 -16.41 9.07
CA GLU A 55 4.60 -17.48 8.50
C GLU A 55 4.08 -18.43 9.60
N TYR A 56 4.95 -18.85 10.52
CA TYR A 56 4.55 -19.68 11.66
C TYR A 56 3.52 -18.97 12.55
N LEU A 57 3.70 -17.68 12.84
CA LEU A 57 2.73 -16.88 13.61
C LEU A 57 1.38 -16.81 12.91
N THR A 58 1.39 -16.60 11.59
CA THR A 58 0.19 -16.54 10.78
C THR A 58 -0.54 -17.88 10.75
N ASP A 59 0.21 -18.97 10.58
CA ASP A 59 -0.38 -20.32 10.46
C ASP A 59 -0.90 -20.87 11.78
N VAL A 60 -0.15 -20.69 12.86
CA VAL A 60 -0.48 -21.27 14.18
C VAL A 60 -1.43 -20.36 14.96
N PHE A 61 -1.13 -19.05 15.00
CA PHE A 61 -1.88 -18.11 15.82
C PHE A 61 -2.91 -17.30 15.00
N LYS A 62 -2.98 -17.51 13.68
CA LYS A 62 -3.88 -16.77 12.77
C LYS A 62 -3.72 -15.25 12.85
N VAL A 63 -2.50 -14.80 13.18
CA VAL A 63 -2.16 -13.37 13.20
C VAL A 63 -2.16 -12.86 11.76
N LYS A 64 -2.94 -11.82 11.48
CA LYS A 64 -2.98 -11.14 10.19
C LYS A 64 -2.48 -9.71 10.35
N GLU A 65 -1.80 -9.22 9.32
CA GLU A 65 -1.42 -7.81 9.26
C GLU A 65 -2.55 -6.98 8.66
N PRO A 66 -2.87 -5.81 9.24
CA PRO A 66 -3.82 -4.89 8.63
C PRO A 66 -3.19 -4.28 7.37
N VAL A 67 -3.96 -4.24 6.29
CA VAL A 67 -3.51 -3.66 5.01
C VAL A 67 -3.78 -2.15 4.95
N VAL A 68 -4.78 -1.68 5.69
CA VAL A 68 -5.07 -0.26 5.88
C VAL A 68 -5.25 0.02 7.37
N VAL A 69 -4.71 1.14 7.80
CA VAL A 69 -4.82 1.64 9.17
C VAL A 69 -5.42 3.04 9.11
N LEU A 70 -6.56 3.21 9.76
CA LEU A 70 -7.15 4.54 9.94
C LEU A 70 -6.86 5.03 11.35
N VAL A 71 -6.34 6.26 11.46
CA VAL A 71 -6.32 7.02 12.70
C VAL A 71 -7.57 7.89 12.71
N VAL A 72 -8.45 7.63 13.65
CA VAL A 72 -9.73 8.35 13.79
C VAL A 72 -9.62 9.31 14.96
N GLU A 73 -9.60 10.59 14.66
CA GLU A 73 -9.54 11.67 15.63
C GLU A 73 -10.93 12.22 15.91
N THR A 74 -11.22 12.48 17.17
CA THR A 74 -12.51 13.02 17.66
C THR A 74 -12.29 14.35 18.37
N LYS A 75 -13.20 15.29 18.17
CA LYS A 75 -13.16 16.59 18.87
C LYS A 75 -13.63 16.52 20.33
N ASN A 76 -14.55 15.59 20.60
CA ASN A 76 -15.27 15.51 21.88
C ASN A 76 -14.87 14.27 22.69
N GLY A 77 -13.78 13.60 22.32
CA GLY A 77 -13.32 12.36 22.95
C GLY A 77 -13.97 11.10 22.40
N LEU A 78 -13.25 9.97 22.54
CA LEU A 78 -13.58 8.68 21.97
C LEU A 78 -14.86 8.05 22.54
N THR A 79 -15.24 8.41 23.76
CA THR A 79 -16.43 7.88 24.48
C THR A 79 -17.67 8.75 24.35
N ASN A 80 -17.56 9.90 23.68
CA ASN A 80 -18.71 10.74 23.42
C ASN A 80 -19.72 9.97 22.54
N PRO A 81 -21.04 10.00 22.86
CA PRO A 81 -22.06 9.24 22.12
C PRO A 81 -22.09 9.53 20.61
N GLU A 82 -21.87 10.77 20.20
CA GLU A 82 -21.84 11.16 18.78
C GLU A 82 -20.58 10.57 18.09
N SER A 83 -19.42 10.60 18.77
CA SER A 83 -18.19 10.00 18.25
C SER A 83 -18.30 8.49 18.12
N VAL A 84 -18.92 7.83 19.11
CA VAL A 84 -19.18 6.39 19.09
C VAL A 84 -20.12 6.02 17.93
N ALA A 85 -21.20 6.78 17.75
CA ALA A 85 -22.16 6.52 16.67
C ALA A 85 -21.50 6.69 15.28
N ALA A 86 -20.75 7.78 15.06
CA ALA A 86 -20.06 8.03 13.81
C ALA A 86 -18.99 6.97 13.51
N ALA A 87 -18.18 6.59 14.52
CA ALA A 87 -17.16 5.57 14.37
C ALA A 87 -17.74 4.17 14.11
N THR A 88 -18.87 3.83 14.76
CA THR A 88 -19.57 2.57 14.52
C THR A 88 -20.12 2.51 13.09
N LYS A 89 -20.71 3.61 12.62
CA LYS A 89 -21.21 3.73 11.25
C LYS A 89 -20.07 3.62 10.24
N LEU A 90 -18.96 4.32 10.46
CA LEU A 90 -17.74 4.23 9.64
C LEU A 90 -17.28 2.78 9.52
N GLU A 91 -17.16 2.08 10.65
CA GLU A 91 -16.71 0.68 10.68
C GLU A 91 -17.68 -0.25 9.92
N GLN A 92 -18.99 -0.03 10.03
CA GLN A 92 -20.00 -0.80 9.27
C GLN A 92 -19.90 -0.54 7.77
N GLU A 93 -19.73 0.71 7.35
CA GLU A 93 -19.53 1.06 5.94
C GLU A 93 -18.28 0.41 5.38
N ILE A 94 -17.16 0.45 6.12
CA ILE A 94 -15.90 -0.19 5.72
C ILE A 94 -16.06 -1.70 5.59
N LYS A 95 -16.73 -2.36 6.54
CA LYS A 95 -17.02 -3.81 6.48
C LYS A 95 -17.83 -4.21 5.25
N SER A 96 -18.63 -3.29 4.70
CA SER A 96 -19.42 -3.52 3.49
C SER A 96 -18.60 -3.41 2.18
N ILE A 97 -17.37 -2.92 2.23
CA ILE A 97 -16.53 -2.76 1.04
C ILE A 97 -16.09 -4.14 0.54
N PRO A 98 -16.27 -4.45 -0.76
CA PRO A 98 -15.74 -5.66 -1.35
C PRO A 98 -14.21 -5.76 -1.13
N GLY A 99 -13.72 -6.93 -0.71
CA GLY A 99 -12.30 -7.14 -0.40
C GLY A 99 -11.94 -6.98 1.07
N VAL A 100 -12.76 -6.31 1.89
CA VAL A 100 -12.57 -6.29 3.35
C VAL A 100 -12.98 -7.64 3.95
N GLU A 101 -12.08 -8.27 4.69
CA GLU A 101 -12.35 -9.49 5.45
C GLU A 101 -12.93 -9.17 6.81
N SER A 102 -12.25 -8.30 7.54
CA SER A 102 -12.63 -7.88 8.89
C SER A 102 -12.04 -6.52 9.23
N THR A 103 -12.55 -5.94 10.30
CA THR A 103 -12.01 -4.72 10.92
C THR A 103 -11.84 -4.92 12.41
N LEU A 104 -10.93 -4.16 12.99
CA LEU A 104 -10.73 -4.07 14.43
C LEU A 104 -10.53 -2.61 14.81
N SER A 105 -11.40 -2.08 15.65
CA SER A 105 -11.30 -0.70 16.12
C SER A 105 -11.30 -0.63 17.65
N TYR A 106 -10.94 0.54 18.19
CA TYR A 106 -11.10 0.84 19.60
C TYR A 106 -12.52 0.54 20.10
N TRP A 107 -13.52 0.90 19.31
CA TRP A 107 -14.93 0.77 19.68
C TRP A 107 -15.40 -0.70 19.61
N SER A 108 -15.05 -1.43 18.55
CA SER A 108 -15.40 -2.85 18.42
C SER A 108 -14.61 -3.76 19.36
N ALA A 109 -13.43 -3.30 19.82
CA ALA A 109 -12.63 -3.98 20.84
C ALA A 109 -13.02 -3.62 22.29
N GLY A 110 -14.18 -3.01 22.50
CA GLY A 110 -14.68 -2.68 23.83
C GLY A 110 -13.87 -1.59 24.57
N GLY A 111 -13.21 -0.71 23.84
CA GLY A 111 -12.42 0.37 24.42
C GLY A 111 -11.00 -0.02 24.82
N ALA A 112 -10.38 -0.97 24.12
CA ALA A 112 -9.04 -1.47 24.41
C ALA A 112 -8.00 -0.33 24.49
N PRO A 113 -7.28 -0.17 25.63
CA PRO A 113 -6.35 0.95 25.83
C PRO A 113 -5.20 1.00 24.82
N SER A 114 -4.79 -0.14 24.24
CA SER A 114 -3.76 -0.25 23.22
C SER A 114 -4.15 0.34 21.87
N LEU A 115 -5.45 0.59 21.66
CA LEU A 115 -5.98 1.09 20.39
C LEU A 115 -6.32 2.58 20.44
N LYS A 116 -5.98 3.29 21.51
CA LYS A 116 -6.22 4.72 21.66
C LYS A 116 -4.94 5.49 21.92
N SER A 117 -4.95 6.77 21.56
CA SER A 117 -3.91 7.72 21.95
C SER A 117 -3.90 8.00 23.46
N SER A 118 -2.78 8.47 23.98
CA SER A 118 -2.63 8.79 25.41
C SER A 118 -3.55 9.93 25.87
N ASP A 119 -3.88 10.86 24.97
CA ASP A 119 -4.79 11.98 25.24
C ASP A 119 -6.28 11.60 25.12
N GLY A 120 -6.58 10.39 24.63
CA GLY A 120 -7.94 9.88 24.49
C GLY A 120 -8.78 10.52 23.37
N ASN A 121 -8.14 11.23 22.45
CA ASN A 121 -8.81 11.93 21.36
C ASN A 121 -8.73 11.20 20.02
N SER A 122 -7.78 10.26 19.87
CA SER A 122 -7.59 9.49 18.65
C SER A 122 -7.59 7.98 18.93
N ALA A 123 -8.04 7.20 17.96
CA ALA A 123 -8.04 5.75 18.04
C ALA A 123 -7.73 5.11 16.68
N PHE A 124 -7.25 3.87 16.72
CA PHE A 124 -6.99 3.07 15.53
C PHE A 124 -8.24 2.30 15.09
N LEU A 125 -8.39 2.20 13.77
CA LEU A 125 -9.23 1.25 13.10
C LEU A 125 -8.40 0.51 12.05
N PHE A 126 -8.21 -0.78 12.25
CA PHE A 126 -7.47 -1.67 11.37
C PHE A 126 -8.41 -2.37 10.39
N ILE A 127 -7.96 -2.49 9.14
CA ILE A 127 -8.71 -3.13 8.06
C ILE A 127 -7.87 -4.28 7.52
N TYR A 128 -8.47 -5.47 7.47
CA TYR A 128 -7.85 -6.71 6.99
C TYR A 128 -8.46 -7.08 5.65
N SER A 129 -7.60 -7.46 4.69
CA SER A 129 -8.01 -7.87 3.34
C SER A 129 -8.33 -9.36 3.28
N LYS A 130 -9.30 -9.71 2.43
CA LYS A 130 -9.56 -11.11 2.03
C LYS A 130 -8.46 -11.66 1.14
N SER A 131 -7.84 -10.80 0.33
CA SER A 131 -6.80 -11.18 -0.62
C SER A 131 -5.42 -10.87 -0.06
N VAL A 132 -4.45 -11.68 -0.42
CA VAL A 132 -3.02 -11.44 -0.19
C VAL A 132 -2.34 -10.89 -1.46
N GLU A 133 -3.07 -10.81 -2.59
CA GLU A 133 -2.58 -10.27 -3.84
C GLU A 133 -2.36 -8.77 -3.73
N TRP A 134 -1.18 -8.32 -4.17
CA TRP A 134 -0.75 -6.93 -4.03
C TRP A 134 -1.71 -5.93 -4.70
N GLU A 135 -2.13 -6.21 -5.93
CA GLU A 135 -3.05 -5.34 -6.67
C GLU A 135 -4.41 -5.20 -5.96
N ALA A 136 -4.90 -6.27 -5.34
CA ALA A 136 -6.15 -6.24 -4.58
C ALA A 136 -6.01 -5.41 -3.29
N ILE A 137 -4.85 -5.50 -2.61
CA ILE A 137 -4.53 -4.71 -1.41
C ILE A 137 -4.41 -3.23 -1.77
N GLU A 138 -3.68 -2.91 -2.83
CA GLU A 138 -3.52 -1.55 -3.35
C GLU A 138 -4.87 -0.92 -3.73
N SER A 139 -5.68 -1.64 -4.50
CA SER A 139 -7.03 -1.19 -4.91
C SER A 139 -7.92 -0.93 -3.69
N LEU A 140 -7.87 -1.80 -2.68
CA LEU A 140 -8.62 -1.63 -1.44
C LEU A 140 -8.13 -0.39 -0.67
N GLY A 141 -6.82 -0.21 -0.56
CA GLY A 141 -6.20 0.94 0.11
C GLY A 141 -6.57 2.26 -0.57
N GLU A 142 -6.49 2.30 -1.90
CA GLU A 142 -6.89 3.46 -2.70
C GLU A 142 -8.38 3.80 -2.50
N GLN A 143 -9.25 2.80 -2.55
CA GLN A 143 -10.68 2.98 -2.34
C GLN A 143 -11.00 3.53 -0.95
N VAL A 144 -10.37 2.98 0.09
CA VAL A 144 -10.56 3.42 1.48
C VAL A 144 -9.97 4.81 1.67
N GLY A 145 -8.74 5.06 1.20
CA GLY A 145 -8.08 6.36 1.29
C GLY A 145 -8.89 7.45 0.62
N LYS A 146 -9.27 7.28 -0.65
CA LYS A 146 -10.05 8.28 -1.39
C LYS A 146 -11.40 8.59 -0.75
N LYS A 147 -12.04 7.61 -0.13
CA LYS A 147 -13.38 7.78 0.42
C LYS A 147 -13.38 8.35 1.84
N TYR A 148 -12.40 7.97 2.66
CA TYR A 148 -12.47 8.25 4.08
C TYR A 148 -11.34 9.15 4.62
N ASP A 149 -10.22 9.31 3.92
CA ASP A 149 -9.18 10.25 4.38
C ASP A 149 -9.74 11.67 4.37
N GLY A 150 -9.72 12.30 5.53
CA GLY A 150 -10.29 13.63 5.69
C GLY A 150 -11.39 13.71 6.75
N ASN A 151 -12.39 14.56 6.52
CA ASN A 151 -13.52 14.74 7.43
C ASN A 151 -14.62 13.73 7.14
N TYR A 152 -15.08 13.04 8.17
CA TYR A 152 -16.21 12.13 8.13
C TYR A 152 -17.14 12.43 9.30
N GLU A 153 -18.28 13.02 9.03
CA GLU A 153 -19.20 13.52 10.07
C GLU A 153 -18.48 14.44 11.09
N ASN A 154 -18.44 14.05 12.37
CA ASN A 154 -17.75 14.77 13.44
C ASN A 154 -16.32 14.21 13.72
N LEU A 155 -15.84 13.32 12.87
CA LEU A 155 -14.52 12.70 12.96
C LEU A 155 -13.54 13.31 11.94
N ARG A 156 -12.25 13.25 12.26
CA ARG A 156 -11.15 13.46 11.31
C ARG A 156 -10.42 12.15 11.13
N ILE A 157 -10.26 11.70 9.90
CA ILE A 157 -9.66 10.41 9.56
C ILE A 157 -8.37 10.65 8.79
N TYR A 158 -7.33 9.90 9.15
CA TYR A 158 -6.07 9.83 8.44
C TYR A 158 -5.85 8.39 8.02
N ALA A 159 -5.82 8.17 6.71
CA ALA A 159 -5.61 6.84 6.14
C ALA A 159 -4.11 6.58 5.93
N SER A 160 -3.65 5.40 6.31
CA SER A 160 -2.28 4.93 6.18
C SER A 160 -2.26 3.40 6.00
N GLY A 161 -1.09 2.85 5.74
CA GLY A 161 -0.89 1.41 5.58
C GLY A 161 -0.39 1.04 4.19
N THR A 162 -0.04 -0.23 4.03
CA THR A 162 0.59 -0.75 2.80
C THR A 162 -0.24 -0.48 1.56
N GLY A 163 -1.56 -0.65 1.64
CA GLY A 163 -2.46 -0.40 0.52
C GLY A 163 -2.64 1.07 0.16
N VAL A 164 -2.42 2.01 1.10
CA VAL A 164 -2.61 3.45 0.87
C VAL A 164 -1.36 4.09 0.25
N PHE A 165 -0.16 3.69 0.70
CA PHE A 165 1.11 4.24 0.19
C PHE A 165 1.40 3.89 -1.27
N ALA A 166 0.86 2.79 -1.78
CA ALA A 166 1.08 2.36 -3.16
C ALA A 166 0.32 3.24 -4.18
N SER A 167 -0.68 4.01 -3.73
CA SER A 167 -1.54 4.85 -4.57
C SER A 167 -1.17 6.34 -4.56
N ALA A 168 -0.16 6.73 -3.78
CA ALA A 168 0.34 8.11 -3.67
C ALA A 168 1.52 8.35 -4.63
#